data_382fe82e0321ad948a9e1641ac2e0f0a
#
_entry.id   382fe82e0321ad948a9e1641ac2e0f0a
#
_cell.length_a   1.000
_cell.length_b   1.000
_cell.length_c   1.000
_cell.angle_alpha   90.00
_cell.angle_beta   90.00
_cell.angle_gamma   90.00
#
_symmetry.space_group_name_H-M   'P 1'
#
loop_
_entity.id
_entity.type
_entity.pdbx_description
1 polymer ?
#
loop_
_entity_poly.entity_id
_entity_poly.type
_entity_poly.pdbx_seq_one_letter_code
_entity_poly.pdbx_strand_id
1 'polypeptide(L)'
;MSNNNFKQEDLELLRKIGKKAEASQRDLANDLNLSLGKLNYCMKSLMRKGFVKINRLKENPSKIKYILTQEGIALRTKLTIDFMKKKMAEYDELKRELETKENK
;
A
#
# COMPACT_ATOMS: atom_id res chain seq x y z
N MET A 1 12.94 -1.26 -12.87
CA MET A 1 13.09 0.13 -13.14
C MET A 1 11.91 0.96 -12.78
N SER A 2 10.77 0.60 -13.23
CA SER A 2 9.57 1.36 -12.96
C SER A 2 9.11 1.29 -11.52
N ASN A 3 9.70 0.45 -10.70
CA ASN A 3 9.25 0.23 -9.33
C ASN A 3 9.53 1.41 -8.41
N ASN A 4 10.39 2.32 -8.83
CA ASN A 4 10.71 3.48 -8.03
C ASN A 4 9.60 4.51 -8.01
N ASN A 5 8.55 4.30 -8.83
CA ASN A 5 7.43 5.23 -8.89
C ASN A 5 6.37 4.96 -7.82
N PHE A 6 6.50 3.86 -7.09
CA PHE A 6 5.53 3.52 -6.06
C PHE A 6 5.99 4.05 -4.72
N LYS A 7 5.05 4.66 -4.00
CA LYS A 7 5.30 5.24 -2.70
C LYS A 7 4.80 4.31 -1.60
N GLN A 8 5.17 4.63 -0.37
CA GLN A 8 4.71 3.87 0.77
C GLN A 8 3.20 3.86 0.87
N GLU A 9 2.54 4.96 0.49
CA GLU A 9 1.08 5.03 0.50
C GLU A 9 0.47 3.98 -0.42
N ASP A 10 1.11 3.73 -1.57
CA ASP A 10 0.62 2.71 -2.50
C ASP A 10 0.68 1.33 -1.88
N LEU A 11 1.77 1.02 -1.19
CA LEU A 11 1.91 -0.27 -0.51
C LEU A 11 0.86 -0.42 0.58
N GLU A 12 0.68 0.62 1.39
CA GLU A 12 -0.30 0.57 2.46
C GLU A 12 -1.71 0.38 1.92
N LEU A 13 -2.01 1.04 0.82
CA LEU A 13 -3.32 0.90 0.19
C LEU A 13 -3.53 -0.52 -0.33
N LEU A 14 -2.53 -1.09 -1.00
CA LEU A 14 -2.62 -2.47 -1.48
C LEU A 14 -2.82 -3.45 -0.33
N ARG A 15 -2.14 -3.22 0.78
CA ARG A 15 -2.29 -4.09 1.95
C ARG A 15 -3.69 -3.99 2.55
N LYS A 16 -4.25 -2.77 2.63
CA LYS A 16 -5.58 -2.58 3.19
C LYS A 16 -6.66 -3.18 2.31
N ILE A 17 -6.54 -3.01 1.00
CA ILE A 17 -7.50 -3.61 0.07
C ILE A 17 -7.52 -5.12 0.22
N GLY A 18 -6.35 -5.72 0.40
CA GLY A 18 -6.26 -7.15 0.58
C GLY A 18 -6.90 -7.66 1.85
N LYS A 19 -7.01 -6.80 2.88
CA LYS A 19 -7.57 -7.19 4.17
C LYS A 19 -9.04 -6.84 4.33
N LYS A 20 -9.46 -5.71 3.76
CA LYS A 20 -10.83 -5.21 3.91
C LYS A 20 -11.51 -5.15 2.56
N ALA A 21 -12.15 -6.24 2.19
CA ALA A 21 -12.73 -6.37 0.86
C ALA A 21 -13.88 -5.39 0.60
N GLU A 22 -14.54 -4.88 1.63
CA GLU A 22 -15.70 -4.03 1.44
C GLU A 22 -15.54 -2.61 1.98
N ALA A 23 -14.30 -2.19 2.19
CA ALA A 23 -14.05 -0.85 2.71
C ALA A 23 -14.37 0.20 1.65
N SER A 24 -15.04 1.27 2.06
CA SER A 24 -15.29 2.41 1.19
C SER A 24 -14.00 3.24 1.06
N GLN A 25 -13.99 4.17 0.09
CA GLN A 25 -12.86 5.08 -0.03
C GLN A 25 -12.65 5.87 1.26
N ARG A 26 -13.75 6.30 1.89
CA ARG A 26 -13.65 7.08 3.11
C ARG A 26 -13.02 6.25 4.24
N ASP A 27 -13.42 4.99 4.36
CA ASP A 27 -12.84 4.09 5.35
C ASP A 27 -11.35 3.91 5.14
N LEU A 28 -10.96 3.70 3.88
CA LEU A 28 -9.55 3.52 3.54
C LEU A 28 -8.75 4.79 3.81
N ALA A 29 -9.31 5.95 3.48
CA ALA A 29 -8.64 7.21 3.72
C ALA A 29 -8.41 7.42 5.22
N ASN A 30 -9.43 7.13 6.04
CA ASN A 30 -9.31 7.25 7.48
C ASN A 30 -8.25 6.29 8.04
N ASP A 31 -8.29 5.04 7.60
CA ASP A 31 -7.34 4.03 8.08
C ASP A 31 -5.89 4.39 7.73
N LEU A 32 -5.70 5.01 6.58
CA LEU A 32 -4.35 5.33 6.10
C LEU A 32 -3.94 6.76 6.45
N ASN A 33 -4.82 7.50 7.11
CA ASN A 33 -4.57 8.89 7.48
C ASN A 33 -4.27 9.75 6.24
N LEU A 34 -5.04 9.54 5.20
CA LEU A 34 -4.93 10.29 3.95
C LEU A 34 -6.19 11.11 3.74
N SER A 35 -6.06 12.21 3.01
CA SER A 35 -7.24 12.93 2.55
C SER A 35 -7.97 12.08 1.52
N LEU A 36 -9.26 12.34 1.37
CA LEU A 36 -10.06 11.59 0.40
C LEU A 36 -9.56 11.83 -1.02
N GLY A 37 -9.13 13.07 -1.31
CA GLY A 37 -8.57 13.39 -2.62
C GLY A 37 -7.28 12.64 -2.91
N LYS A 38 -6.41 12.56 -1.91
CA LYS A 38 -5.15 11.83 -2.07
C LYS A 38 -5.42 10.34 -2.28
N LEU A 39 -6.33 9.78 -1.50
CA LEU A 39 -6.70 8.38 -1.66
C LEU A 39 -7.27 8.11 -3.05
N ASN A 40 -8.17 8.97 -3.50
CA ASN A 40 -8.80 8.83 -4.80
C ASN A 40 -7.75 8.86 -5.91
N TYR A 41 -6.77 9.75 -5.80
CA TYR A 41 -5.70 9.85 -6.76
C TYR A 41 -4.89 8.55 -6.82
N CYS A 42 -4.50 8.03 -5.66
CA CYS A 42 -3.73 6.79 -5.59
C CYS A 42 -4.54 5.61 -6.11
N MET A 43 -5.81 5.54 -5.75
CA MET A 43 -6.69 4.45 -6.18
C MET A 43 -6.86 4.44 -7.69
N LYS A 44 -7.10 5.61 -8.28
CA LYS A 44 -7.25 5.71 -9.73
C LYS A 44 -5.98 5.30 -10.46
N SER A 45 -4.83 5.67 -9.90
CA SER A 45 -3.55 5.31 -10.48
C SER A 45 -3.38 3.79 -10.48
N LEU A 46 -3.66 3.15 -9.35
CA LEU A 46 -3.52 1.70 -9.24
C LEU A 46 -4.51 0.96 -10.16
N MET A 47 -5.72 1.49 -10.29
CA MET A 47 -6.70 0.90 -11.20
C MET A 47 -6.28 1.04 -12.65
N ARG A 48 -5.77 2.22 -13.02
CA ARG A 48 -5.33 2.46 -14.39
C ARG A 48 -4.19 1.54 -14.78
N LYS A 49 -3.33 1.24 -13.82
CA LYS A 49 -2.17 0.36 -14.05
C LYS A 49 -2.51 -1.13 -13.95
N GLY A 50 -3.76 -1.45 -13.60
CA GLY A 50 -4.21 -2.83 -13.57
C GLY A 50 -3.95 -3.58 -12.28
N PHE A 51 -3.61 -2.90 -11.20
CA PHE A 51 -3.31 -3.55 -9.92
C PHE A 51 -4.54 -3.70 -9.04
N VAL A 52 -5.55 -2.86 -9.25
CA VAL A 52 -6.79 -2.88 -8.48
C VAL A 52 -7.94 -2.79 -9.46
N LYS A 53 -9.02 -3.50 -9.16
CA LYS A 53 -10.26 -3.39 -9.94
C LYS A 53 -11.42 -3.19 -8.98
N ILE A 54 -12.53 -2.68 -9.50
CA ILE A 54 -13.73 -2.50 -8.70
C ILE A 54 -14.77 -3.50 -9.13
N ASN A 55 -15.58 -3.90 -8.16
CA ASN A 55 -16.71 -4.78 -8.39
C ASN A 55 -17.90 -4.16 -7.71
N ARG A 56 -18.94 -3.87 -8.50
CA ARG A 56 -20.17 -3.31 -7.96
C ARG A 56 -21.07 -4.45 -7.55
N LEU A 57 -21.65 -4.33 -6.36
CA LEU A 57 -22.56 -5.36 -5.88
C LEU A 57 -23.88 -5.26 -6.63
N LYS A 58 -24.39 -6.41 -7.11
CA LYS A 58 -25.65 -6.44 -7.84
C LYS A 58 -26.81 -5.93 -7.01
N GLU A 59 -26.77 -6.21 -5.72
CA GLU A 59 -27.85 -5.86 -4.81
C GLU A 59 -27.85 -4.39 -4.47
N ASN A 60 -26.69 -3.75 -4.51
CA ASN A 60 -26.57 -2.34 -4.21
C ASN A 60 -25.46 -1.74 -5.07
N PRO A 61 -25.79 -1.26 -6.27
CA PRO A 61 -24.77 -0.75 -7.20
C PRO A 61 -24.01 0.46 -6.68
N SER A 62 -24.51 1.13 -5.64
CA SER A 62 -23.79 2.25 -5.04
C SER A 62 -22.63 1.80 -4.19
N LYS A 63 -22.63 0.53 -3.78
CA LYS A 63 -21.51 -0.02 -3.00
C LYS A 63 -20.45 -0.56 -3.94
N ILE A 64 -19.23 -0.15 -3.70
CA ILE A 64 -18.09 -0.54 -4.51
C ILE A 64 -17.16 -1.38 -3.65
N LYS A 65 -16.77 -2.51 -4.21
CA LYS A 65 -15.78 -3.38 -3.58
C LYS A 65 -14.48 -3.28 -4.37
N TYR A 66 -13.39 -2.99 -3.69
CA TYR A 66 -12.07 -2.94 -4.32
C TYR A 66 -11.40 -4.30 -4.19
N ILE A 67 -10.83 -4.77 -5.29
CA ILE A 67 -10.22 -6.09 -5.35
C ILE A 67 -8.83 -5.97 -5.95
N LEU A 68 -7.87 -6.66 -5.36
CA LEU A 68 -6.54 -6.76 -5.96
C LEU A 68 -6.60 -7.73 -7.13
N THR A 69 -5.98 -7.33 -8.24
CA THR A 69 -5.75 -8.25 -9.33
C THR A 69 -4.57 -9.14 -9.00
N GLN A 70 -4.29 -10.15 -9.82
CA GLN A 70 -3.09 -10.96 -9.64
C GLN A 70 -1.84 -10.10 -9.69
N GLU A 71 -1.83 -9.13 -10.62
CA GLU A 71 -0.74 -8.17 -10.72
C GLU A 71 -0.63 -7.32 -9.46
N GLY A 72 -1.77 -6.96 -8.87
CA GLY A 72 -1.78 -6.19 -7.62
C GLY A 72 -1.20 -6.98 -6.47
N ILE A 73 -1.54 -8.26 -6.38
CA ILE A 73 -0.99 -9.13 -5.34
C ILE A 73 0.52 -9.26 -5.50
N ALA A 74 0.99 -9.45 -6.74
CA ALA A 74 2.41 -9.55 -7.01
C ALA A 74 3.14 -8.25 -6.67
N LEU A 75 2.54 -7.11 -7.01
CA LEU A 75 3.13 -5.82 -6.67
C LEU A 75 3.21 -5.62 -5.17
N ARG A 76 2.13 -5.97 -4.46
CA ARG A 76 2.13 -5.87 -3.00
C ARG A 76 3.27 -6.67 -2.39
N THR A 77 3.48 -7.89 -2.87
CA THR A 77 4.55 -8.74 -2.37
C THR A 77 5.91 -8.10 -2.63
N LYS A 78 6.12 -7.61 -3.85
CA LYS A 78 7.40 -7.01 -4.21
C LYS A 78 7.68 -5.77 -3.37
N LEU A 79 6.69 -4.90 -3.22
CA LEU A 79 6.86 -3.68 -2.44
C LEU A 79 7.08 -3.99 -0.97
N THR A 80 6.43 -5.04 -0.46
CA THR A 80 6.63 -5.46 0.92
C THR A 80 8.07 -5.90 1.14
N ILE A 81 8.61 -6.69 0.22
CA ILE A 81 9.99 -7.15 0.32
C ILE A 81 10.95 -5.97 0.26
N ASP A 82 10.73 -5.05 -0.68
CA ASP A 82 11.57 -3.86 -0.81
C ASP A 82 11.54 -3.02 0.47
N PHE A 83 10.35 -2.86 1.04
CA PHE A 83 10.17 -2.10 2.27
C PHE A 83 10.91 -2.76 3.43
N MET A 84 10.77 -4.09 3.54
CA MET A 84 11.46 -4.84 4.59
C MET A 84 12.97 -4.70 4.48
N LYS A 85 13.49 -4.78 3.26
CA LYS A 85 14.93 -4.64 3.05
C LYS A 85 15.43 -3.27 3.50
N LYS A 86 14.67 -2.23 3.19
CA LYS A 86 15.02 -0.89 3.63
C LYS A 86 15.01 -0.78 5.15
N LYS A 87 13.99 -1.33 5.78
CA LYS A 87 13.89 -1.28 7.24
C LYS A 87 15.00 -2.07 7.91
N MET A 88 15.38 -3.19 7.34
CA MET A 88 16.48 -3.98 7.87
C MET A 88 17.80 -3.23 7.76
N ALA A 89 18.03 -2.56 6.64
CA ALA A 89 19.24 -1.78 6.46
C ALA A 89 19.31 -0.61 7.45
N GLU A 90 18.18 0.07 7.66
CA GLU A 90 18.09 1.15 8.65
C GLU A 90 18.37 0.62 10.05
N TYR A 91 17.78 -0.51 10.38
CA TYR A 91 17.98 -1.12 11.68
C TYR A 91 19.47 -1.45 11.91
N ASP A 92 20.09 -2.07 10.93
CA ASP A 92 21.50 -2.45 11.03
C ASP A 92 22.39 -1.22 11.21
N GLU A 93 22.08 -0.16 10.48
CA GLU A 93 22.85 1.08 10.59
C GLU A 93 22.70 1.70 11.98
N LEU A 94 21.48 1.79 12.49
CA LEU A 94 21.24 2.33 13.81
C LEU A 94 21.92 1.49 14.89
N LYS A 95 21.88 0.19 14.73
CA LYS A 95 22.52 -0.72 15.68
C LYS A 95 24.04 -0.48 15.72
N ARG A 96 24.64 -0.32 14.54
CA ARG A 96 26.08 -0.05 14.49
C ARG A 96 26.42 1.28 15.14
N GLU A 97 25.60 2.31 14.90
CA GLU A 97 25.82 3.61 15.54
C GLU A 97 25.73 3.51 17.05
N LEU A 98 24.77 2.77 17.54
CA LEU A 98 24.59 2.59 18.97
C LEU A 98 25.77 1.85 19.60
N GLU A 99 26.23 0.78 18.96
CA GLU A 99 27.37 0.02 19.44
C GLU A 99 28.65 0.88 19.49
N THR A 100 28.83 1.70 18.46
CA THR A 100 29.98 2.58 18.42
C THR A 100 30.00 3.56 19.59
N LYS A 101 28.81 4.11 19.92
CA LYS A 101 28.69 5.03 21.05
C LYS A 101 28.95 4.34 22.39
N GLU A 102 28.50 3.10 22.52
CA GLU A 102 28.67 2.37 23.77
C GLU A 102 30.11 1.97 24.01
N ASN A 103 30.90 1.81 22.97
CA ASN A 103 32.27 1.39 23.08
C ASN A 103 33.23 2.54 23.36
N LYS A 104 32.72 3.73 23.51
CA LYS A 104 33.48 4.88 23.93
C LYS A 104 33.22 5.17 25.42
#